data_52bbeee75a89228d2271bf3d82ceb2dc
#
_entry.id   52bbeee75a89228d2271bf3d82ceb2dc
#
_cell.length_a   1.000
_cell.length_b   1.000
_cell.length_c   1.000
_cell.angle_alpha   90.00
_cell.angle_beta   90.00
_cell.angle_gamma   90.00
#
_symmetry.space_group_name_H-M   'P 1'
#
loop_
_entity.id
_entity.type
_entity.pdbx_description
1 polymer ?
#
loop_
_entity_poly.entity_id
_entity_poly.type
_entity_poly.pdbx_seq_one_letter_code
_entity_poly.pdbx_strand_id
1 'polypeptide(L)'
;MTKKKTPKKRKRVILTEEELQRRGHIKDIRTTMENIGFHRISGIDGNNFVYKSRESELDDIFVFENLIILTEYTSGQDVSTHLLKKKAFYDLVNNSHRDFIEFAIEEPKLKAFGEYYKDELKNRYQIGQIRIRIIYCSIKNIDTQLKEVLKDNKSVYFYDYNIVLYFKLLSATIKRSARYELFHFLKVKASEIGNSVSDLPGSDKYKGNILPVEKSSFKDGHNIISFYIDAASLIRRAYVLRQESWREDDAGGFYQRMVIGKKISNMRKYLANEKRVFINNIIATLSVDSAQLLDRDGKVVKVSDRGFFEGNESHDQIMPAQVQIEDRPNIIGIIDGQHRVYAYHEGTDVYEERIAELRVQQHLLVTAVLFPQTVSVGARRKFEATLFREINNNQTNISSQLKQDIDVMISPFSSTSICKSIISKLNESGPLSDLISVHSYDKGKLKTASIVSYGLIPLVKYDDSSKSDSLYRLWPNPDKNKLNKDCEDFELKKLYVDFCAEKIRDILIALKRIVPNESWQVYDPKQKQGCLSVTFINGFLNVIRCQIKDTGTLLSSEEYYQKLKDIKIDKLKDYKSSQYNKMGNTIYAEYIKCKDCI
;
A
#
# COMPACT_ATOMS: atom_id res chain seq x y z
N MET A 1 -48.38 -32.61 38.88
CA MET A 1 -47.04 -32.01 39.12
C MET A 1 -46.13 -32.32 37.96
N THR A 2 -46.02 -31.39 37.03
CA THR A 2 -45.19 -31.52 35.81
C THR A 2 -43.78 -30.97 36.10
N LYS A 3 -42.78 -31.84 36.07
CA LYS A 3 -41.38 -31.47 36.26
C LYS A 3 -40.88 -30.58 35.11
N LYS A 4 -40.57 -29.30 35.38
CA LYS A 4 -39.87 -28.40 34.45
C LYS A 4 -38.46 -28.96 34.17
N LYS A 5 -38.20 -29.31 32.91
CA LYS A 5 -36.84 -29.64 32.42
C LYS A 5 -35.98 -28.40 32.44
N THR A 6 -34.93 -28.39 33.22
CA THR A 6 -33.88 -27.36 33.25
C THR A 6 -33.17 -27.32 31.88
N PRO A 7 -32.95 -26.16 31.26
CA PRO A 7 -32.24 -26.08 29.97
C PRO A 7 -30.77 -26.47 30.15
N LYS A 8 -30.30 -27.45 29.37
CA LYS A 8 -28.90 -27.86 29.32
C LYS A 8 -28.04 -26.65 28.91
N LYS A 9 -27.13 -26.20 29.77
CA LYS A 9 -26.08 -25.23 29.43
C LYS A 9 -25.31 -25.75 28.23
N ARG A 10 -25.35 -25.02 27.09
CA ARG A 10 -24.50 -25.29 25.95
C ARG A 10 -23.03 -25.20 26.40
N LYS A 11 -22.25 -26.27 26.21
CA LYS A 11 -20.80 -26.26 26.44
C LYS A 11 -20.20 -25.18 25.55
N ARG A 12 -19.45 -24.23 26.12
CA ARG A 12 -18.63 -23.31 25.36
C ARG A 12 -17.58 -24.12 24.59
N VAL A 13 -17.66 -24.13 23.28
CA VAL A 13 -16.63 -24.69 22.42
C VAL A 13 -15.43 -23.75 22.54
N ILE A 14 -14.32 -24.27 23.06
CA ILE A 14 -13.03 -23.51 23.07
C ILE A 14 -12.48 -23.63 21.66
N LEU A 15 -12.44 -22.50 20.94
CA LEU A 15 -11.89 -22.41 19.60
C LEU A 15 -10.36 -22.42 19.66
N THR A 16 -9.72 -23.05 18.71
CA THR A 16 -8.27 -22.96 18.53
C THR A 16 -7.85 -21.54 18.10
N GLU A 17 -6.59 -21.19 18.28
CA GLU A 17 -6.06 -19.90 17.86
C GLU A 17 -6.19 -19.70 16.35
N GLU A 18 -5.94 -20.74 15.55
CA GLU A 18 -6.13 -20.73 14.10
C GLU A 18 -7.60 -20.46 13.71
N GLU A 19 -8.53 -21.06 14.42
CA GLU A 19 -9.96 -20.87 14.16
C GLU A 19 -10.42 -19.47 14.56
N LEU A 20 -9.85 -18.88 15.61
CA LEU A 20 -10.07 -17.49 16.00
C LEU A 20 -9.51 -16.52 14.95
N GLN A 21 -8.31 -16.77 14.43
CA GLN A 21 -7.70 -15.98 13.37
C GLN A 21 -8.53 -16.06 12.08
N ARG A 22 -8.96 -17.26 11.68
CA ARG A 22 -9.83 -17.45 10.51
C ARG A 22 -11.13 -16.66 10.63
N ARG A 23 -11.84 -16.79 11.76
CA ARG A 23 -13.08 -16.05 12.01
C ARG A 23 -12.86 -14.54 12.04
N GLY A 24 -11.74 -14.09 12.61
CA GLY A 24 -11.34 -12.68 12.63
C GLY A 24 -11.13 -12.14 11.20
N HIS A 25 -10.42 -12.87 10.37
CA HIS A 25 -10.16 -12.52 8.98
C HIS A 25 -11.44 -12.40 8.15
N ILE A 26 -12.31 -13.42 8.21
CA ILE A 26 -13.61 -13.40 7.53
C ILE A 26 -14.45 -12.21 7.98
N LYS A 27 -14.53 -11.97 9.30
CA LYS A 27 -15.24 -10.82 9.86
C LYS A 27 -14.68 -9.49 9.35
N ASP A 28 -13.37 -9.35 9.26
CA ASP A 28 -12.73 -8.14 8.79
C ASP A 28 -13.10 -7.83 7.33
N ILE A 29 -13.10 -8.85 6.46
CA ILE A 29 -13.48 -8.71 5.06
C ILE A 29 -14.96 -8.37 4.93
N ARG A 30 -15.85 -9.12 5.62
CA ARG A 30 -17.29 -8.85 5.62
C ARG A 30 -17.59 -7.42 6.07
N THR A 31 -17.01 -6.97 7.20
CA THR A 31 -17.17 -5.60 7.70
C THR A 31 -16.60 -4.56 6.73
N THR A 32 -15.49 -4.86 6.06
CA THR A 32 -14.89 -3.98 5.04
C THR A 32 -15.84 -3.79 3.87
N MET A 33 -16.38 -4.88 3.33
CA MET A 33 -17.30 -4.82 2.19
C MET A 33 -18.61 -4.10 2.54
N GLU A 34 -19.17 -4.34 3.72
CA GLU A 34 -20.35 -3.63 4.23
C GLU A 34 -20.07 -2.13 4.43
N ASN A 35 -18.94 -1.76 5.03
CA ASN A 35 -18.53 -0.35 5.18
C ASN A 35 -18.40 0.36 3.82
N ILE A 36 -17.93 -0.34 2.80
CA ILE A 36 -17.78 0.17 1.42
C ILE A 36 -19.15 0.33 0.74
N GLY A 37 -20.17 -0.35 1.24
CA GLY A 37 -21.56 -0.24 0.79
C GLY A 37 -22.02 -1.43 -0.06
N PHE A 38 -21.32 -2.55 -0.04
CA PHE A 38 -21.79 -3.79 -0.67
C PHE A 38 -22.83 -4.48 0.20
N HIS A 39 -23.85 -5.02 -0.45
CA HIS A 39 -24.81 -5.93 0.18
C HIS A 39 -24.25 -7.35 0.17
N ARG A 40 -24.24 -8.02 1.31
CA ARG A 40 -23.81 -9.40 1.44
C ARG A 40 -24.99 -10.34 1.29
N ILE A 41 -24.90 -11.29 0.38
CA ILE A 41 -25.85 -12.41 0.27
C ILE A 41 -25.47 -13.46 1.30
N SER A 42 -26.30 -13.64 2.31
CA SER A 42 -26.09 -14.63 3.37
C SER A 42 -26.67 -15.99 2.99
N GLY A 43 -26.18 -17.07 3.64
CA GLY A 43 -26.73 -18.42 3.51
C GLY A 43 -26.21 -19.24 2.33
N ILE A 44 -25.09 -18.84 1.72
CA ILE A 44 -24.40 -19.58 0.66
C ILE A 44 -23.16 -20.33 1.14
N ASP A 45 -22.54 -19.87 2.21
CA ASP A 45 -21.32 -20.43 2.81
C ASP A 45 -21.49 -21.94 3.12
N GLY A 46 -20.55 -22.77 2.64
CA GLY A 46 -20.53 -24.22 2.83
C GLY A 46 -21.49 -25.01 1.91
N ASN A 47 -22.09 -24.39 0.91
CA ASN A 47 -22.96 -25.05 -0.06
C ASN A 47 -22.18 -25.43 -1.32
N ASN A 48 -21.88 -26.74 -1.48
CA ASN A 48 -21.28 -27.24 -2.70
C ASN A 48 -22.30 -27.30 -3.84
N PHE A 49 -21.90 -26.86 -5.03
CA PHE A 49 -22.66 -26.94 -6.27
C PHE A 49 -21.77 -27.44 -7.42
N VAL A 50 -22.39 -27.83 -8.53
CA VAL A 50 -21.66 -28.28 -9.72
C VAL A 50 -21.99 -27.36 -10.91
N TYR A 51 -20.95 -26.66 -11.39
CA TYR A 51 -21.05 -25.81 -12.57
C TYR A 51 -20.21 -26.36 -13.72
N LYS A 52 -20.84 -26.66 -14.87
CA LYS A 52 -20.17 -27.26 -16.06
C LYS A 52 -19.23 -28.42 -15.69
N SER A 53 -19.76 -29.39 -14.92
CA SER A 53 -19.04 -30.58 -14.41
C SER A 53 -17.88 -30.28 -13.45
N ARG A 54 -17.83 -29.13 -12.86
CA ARG A 54 -16.85 -28.78 -11.81
C ARG A 54 -17.58 -28.51 -10.49
N GLU A 55 -17.24 -29.29 -9.49
CA GLU A 55 -17.69 -29.04 -8.12
C GLU A 55 -16.96 -27.83 -7.57
N SER A 56 -17.71 -26.93 -6.94
CA SER A 56 -17.19 -25.75 -6.29
C SER A 56 -18.10 -25.30 -5.15
N GLU A 57 -17.62 -24.36 -4.37
CA GLU A 57 -18.34 -23.65 -3.32
C GLU A 57 -17.95 -22.18 -3.35
N LEU A 58 -18.77 -21.34 -2.75
CA LEU A 58 -18.49 -19.92 -2.52
C LEU A 58 -18.71 -19.62 -1.05
N ASP A 59 -17.81 -18.85 -0.44
CA ASP A 59 -17.95 -18.46 0.96
C ASP A 59 -18.89 -17.27 1.14
N ASP A 60 -18.78 -16.25 0.29
CA ASP A 60 -19.69 -15.09 0.29
C ASP A 60 -19.90 -14.55 -1.14
N ILE A 61 -21.06 -13.94 -1.36
CA ILE A 61 -21.35 -13.08 -2.52
C ILE A 61 -21.65 -11.67 -2.00
N PHE A 62 -20.96 -10.67 -2.56
CA PHE A 62 -21.25 -9.27 -2.29
C PHE A 62 -21.76 -8.59 -3.56
N VAL A 63 -22.77 -7.75 -3.43
CA VAL A 63 -23.39 -7.05 -4.57
C VAL A 63 -23.39 -5.55 -4.31
N PHE A 64 -22.95 -4.80 -5.30
CA PHE A 64 -23.12 -3.36 -5.36
C PHE A 64 -23.55 -2.97 -6.77
N GLU A 65 -24.78 -2.47 -6.90
CA GLU A 65 -25.40 -2.23 -8.21
C GLU A 65 -25.33 -3.49 -9.11
N ASN A 66 -24.77 -3.40 -10.30
CA ASN A 66 -24.55 -4.51 -11.20
C ASN A 66 -23.19 -5.22 -11.05
N LEU A 67 -22.41 -4.89 -10.04
CA LEU A 67 -21.15 -5.57 -9.70
C LEU A 67 -21.37 -6.65 -8.66
N ILE A 68 -21.03 -7.88 -9.02
CA ILE A 68 -21.08 -9.05 -8.14
C ILE A 68 -19.66 -9.48 -7.83
N ILE A 69 -19.35 -9.61 -6.56
CA ILE A 69 -18.07 -10.11 -6.07
C ILE A 69 -18.27 -11.48 -5.43
N LEU A 70 -17.69 -12.50 -6.05
CA LEU A 70 -17.60 -13.85 -5.50
C LEU A 70 -16.36 -13.92 -4.61
N THR A 71 -16.50 -14.42 -3.40
CA THR A 71 -15.43 -14.40 -2.42
C THR A 71 -15.11 -15.81 -1.95
N GLU A 72 -13.81 -16.10 -1.86
CA GLU A 72 -13.26 -17.33 -1.31
C GLU A 72 -12.28 -17.00 -0.19
N TYR A 73 -12.39 -17.66 0.96
CA TYR A 73 -11.51 -17.45 2.11
C TYR A 73 -10.58 -18.64 2.30
N THR A 74 -9.29 -18.40 2.35
CA THR A 74 -8.31 -19.42 2.71
C THR A 74 -7.54 -19.04 3.97
N SER A 75 -7.45 -19.99 4.89
CA SER A 75 -6.61 -19.91 6.07
C SER A 75 -5.51 -20.98 6.04
N GLY A 76 -5.50 -21.81 4.98
CA GLY A 76 -4.70 -23.01 4.90
C GLY A 76 -3.19 -22.77 4.89
N GLN A 77 -2.44 -23.77 5.34
CA GLN A 77 -0.99 -23.80 5.17
C GLN A 77 -0.62 -24.02 3.70
N ASP A 78 -1.49 -24.66 2.91
CA ASP A 78 -1.31 -24.95 1.50
C ASP A 78 -2.27 -24.13 0.62
N VAL A 79 -1.93 -22.86 0.46
CA VAL A 79 -2.64 -21.93 -0.44
C VAL A 79 -2.56 -22.40 -1.88
N SER A 80 -1.45 -23.05 -2.27
CA SER A 80 -1.17 -23.49 -3.64
C SER A 80 -2.16 -24.55 -4.10
N THR A 81 -2.31 -25.62 -3.34
CA THR A 81 -3.22 -26.73 -3.67
C THR A 81 -4.68 -26.26 -3.70
N HIS A 82 -5.05 -25.37 -2.76
CA HIS A 82 -6.41 -24.81 -2.73
C HIS A 82 -6.69 -23.96 -3.98
N LEU A 83 -5.79 -23.05 -4.33
CA LEU A 83 -5.93 -22.19 -5.51
C LEU A 83 -6.01 -23.00 -6.81
N LEU A 84 -5.17 -24.02 -6.99
CA LEU A 84 -5.16 -24.88 -8.17
C LEU A 84 -6.47 -25.68 -8.32
N LYS A 85 -7.07 -26.14 -7.23
CA LYS A 85 -8.39 -26.80 -7.25
C LYS A 85 -9.48 -25.84 -7.74
N LYS A 86 -9.45 -24.58 -7.32
CA LYS A 86 -10.46 -23.57 -7.68
C LYS A 86 -10.24 -22.97 -9.07
N LYS A 87 -9.02 -23.03 -9.62
CA LYS A 87 -8.66 -22.42 -10.92
C LYS A 87 -9.63 -22.78 -12.04
N ALA A 88 -9.94 -24.07 -12.21
CA ALA A 88 -10.82 -24.52 -13.29
C ALA A 88 -12.22 -23.90 -13.21
N PHE A 89 -12.76 -23.73 -12.01
CA PHE A 89 -14.03 -23.04 -11.80
C PHE A 89 -13.91 -21.54 -12.11
N TYR A 90 -12.86 -20.88 -11.66
CA TYR A 90 -12.63 -19.46 -11.93
C TYR A 90 -12.48 -19.18 -13.42
N ASP A 91 -11.80 -20.05 -14.16
CA ASP A 91 -11.65 -19.94 -15.61
C ASP A 91 -13.00 -20.09 -16.33
N LEU A 92 -13.86 -21.01 -15.88
CA LEU A 92 -15.22 -21.16 -16.43
C LEU A 92 -16.08 -19.89 -16.17
N VAL A 93 -15.98 -19.29 -14.99
CA VAL A 93 -16.68 -18.02 -14.69
C VAL A 93 -16.12 -16.88 -15.55
N ASN A 94 -14.81 -16.78 -15.70
CA ASN A 94 -14.16 -15.74 -16.51
C ASN A 94 -14.51 -15.86 -18.00
N ASN A 95 -14.69 -17.08 -18.51
CA ASN A 95 -15.05 -17.32 -19.92
C ASN A 95 -16.45 -16.81 -20.27
N SER A 96 -17.41 -16.89 -19.34
CA SER A 96 -18.77 -16.36 -19.55
C SER A 96 -19.41 -15.98 -18.21
N HIS A 97 -19.35 -14.70 -17.86
CA HIS A 97 -20.09 -14.17 -16.71
C HIS A 97 -21.60 -14.41 -16.86
N ARG A 98 -22.11 -14.26 -18.07
CA ARG A 98 -23.53 -14.46 -18.37
C ARG A 98 -24.00 -15.88 -18.05
N ASP A 99 -23.31 -16.90 -18.58
CA ASP A 99 -23.67 -18.31 -18.32
C ASP A 99 -23.63 -18.63 -16.82
N PHE A 100 -22.64 -18.11 -16.11
CA PHE A 100 -22.57 -18.34 -14.66
C PHE A 100 -23.73 -17.68 -13.91
N ILE A 101 -24.12 -16.45 -14.27
CA ILE A 101 -25.25 -15.76 -13.65
C ILE A 101 -26.55 -16.52 -13.92
N GLU A 102 -26.81 -16.92 -15.19
CA GLU A 102 -27.97 -17.71 -15.57
C GLU A 102 -28.04 -19.02 -14.75
N PHE A 103 -26.93 -19.71 -14.60
CA PHE A 103 -26.82 -20.89 -13.74
C PHE A 103 -27.10 -20.55 -12.26
N ALA A 104 -26.44 -19.52 -11.72
CA ALA A 104 -26.51 -19.19 -10.30
C ALA A 104 -27.90 -18.74 -9.83
N ILE A 105 -28.71 -18.17 -10.73
CA ILE A 105 -30.09 -17.76 -10.45
C ILE A 105 -31.00 -18.99 -10.19
N GLU A 106 -30.75 -20.10 -10.89
CA GLU A 106 -31.59 -21.31 -10.82
C GLU A 106 -30.98 -22.40 -9.90
N GLU A 107 -29.73 -22.26 -9.47
CA GLU A 107 -29.04 -23.26 -8.63
C GLU A 107 -29.61 -23.25 -7.19
N PRO A 108 -30.20 -24.39 -6.73
CA PRO A 108 -30.82 -24.44 -5.39
C PRO A 108 -29.85 -24.14 -4.23
N LYS A 109 -28.55 -24.44 -4.41
CA LYS A 109 -27.50 -24.15 -3.41
C LYS A 109 -27.16 -22.66 -3.31
N LEU A 110 -27.50 -21.89 -4.36
CA LEU A 110 -27.34 -20.43 -4.44
C LEU A 110 -28.69 -19.70 -4.39
N LYS A 111 -29.74 -20.35 -3.86
CA LYS A 111 -31.11 -19.83 -3.82
C LYS A 111 -31.20 -18.38 -3.30
N ALA A 112 -30.45 -18.04 -2.23
CA ALA A 112 -30.44 -16.68 -1.71
C ALA A 112 -29.96 -15.64 -2.73
N PHE A 113 -29.02 -15.99 -3.59
CA PHE A 113 -28.61 -15.13 -4.71
C PHE A 113 -29.69 -15.03 -5.79
N GLY A 114 -30.32 -16.17 -6.14
CA GLY A 114 -31.42 -16.18 -7.14
C GLY A 114 -32.60 -15.33 -6.69
N GLU A 115 -32.99 -15.37 -5.40
CA GLU A 115 -34.02 -14.51 -4.84
C GLU A 115 -33.61 -13.03 -4.92
N TYR A 116 -32.41 -12.68 -4.44
CA TYR A 116 -31.91 -11.32 -4.52
C TYR A 116 -31.86 -10.79 -5.96
N TYR A 117 -31.43 -11.63 -6.91
CA TYR A 117 -31.42 -11.25 -8.32
C TYR A 117 -32.82 -10.91 -8.84
N LYS A 118 -33.84 -11.74 -8.55
CA LYS A 118 -35.23 -11.55 -8.98
C LYS A 118 -35.83 -10.27 -8.38
N ASP A 119 -35.52 -9.98 -7.13
CA ASP A 119 -36.12 -8.85 -6.39
C ASP A 119 -35.44 -7.53 -6.70
N GLU A 120 -34.09 -7.51 -6.77
CA GLU A 120 -33.32 -6.27 -6.80
C GLU A 120 -32.64 -6.00 -8.16
N LEU A 121 -32.08 -7.03 -8.82
CA LEU A 121 -31.22 -6.81 -10.00
C LEU A 121 -31.98 -6.88 -11.31
N LYS A 122 -32.90 -7.83 -11.46
CA LYS A 122 -33.59 -8.14 -12.73
C LYS A 122 -34.33 -6.94 -13.33
N ASN A 123 -34.91 -6.10 -12.47
CA ASN A 123 -35.68 -4.94 -12.91
C ASN A 123 -34.80 -3.71 -13.23
N ARG A 124 -33.53 -3.75 -12.81
CA ARG A 124 -32.58 -2.63 -12.96
C ARG A 124 -31.56 -2.87 -14.05
N TYR A 125 -31.16 -4.13 -14.26
CA TYR A 125 -30.04 -4.48 -15.14
C TYR A 125 -30.37 -5.67 -16.02
N GLN A 126 -29.94 -5.61 -17.29
CA GLN A 126 -29.87 -6.80 -18.14
C GLN A 126 -28.70 -7.70 -17.68
N ILE A 127 -28.83 -9.02 -17.89
CA ILE A 127 -27.77 -9.97 -17.49
C ILE A 127 -26.40 -9.62 -18.11
N GLY A 128 -26.39 -9.16 -19.36
CA GLY A 128 -25.15 -8.72 -20.02
C GLY A 128 -24.47 -7.50 -19.43
N GLN A 129 -25.16 -6.72 -18.59
CA GLN A 129 -24.61 -5.57 -17.87
C GLN A 129 -23.97 -5.96 -16.55
N ILE A 130 -24.28 -7.14 -16.01
CA ILE A 130 -23.74 -7.60 -14.74
C ILE A 130 -22.25 -7.94 -14.92
N ARG A 131 -21.47 -7.50 -13.98
CA ARG A 131 -20.02 -7.72 -13.92
C ARG A 131 -19.69 -8.62 -12.75
N ILE A 132 -18.88 -9.64 -12.96
CA ILE A 132 -18.37 -10.51 -11.91
C ILE A 132 -16.90 -10.21 -11.66
N ARG A 133 -16.52 -10.18 -10.39
CA ARG A 133 -15.14 -10.26 -9.92
C ARG A 133 -15.04 -11.33 -8.86
N ILE A 134 -13.91 -12.00 -8.81
CA ILE A 134 -13.62 -13.03 -7.83
C ILE A 134 -12.50 -12.51 -6.95
N ILE A 135 -12.73 -12.48 -5.63
CA ILE A 135 -11.71 -12.09 -4.68
C ILE A 135 -11.27 -13.33 -3.89
N TYR A 136 -10.01 -13.73 -4.09
CA TYR A 136 -9.38 -14.80 -3.35
C TYR A 136 -8.68 -14.22 -2.13
N CYS A 137 -9.25 -14.45 -0.94
CA CYS A 137 -8.82 -13.86 0.31
C CYS A 137 -7.92 -14.82 1.09
N SER A 138 -6.71 -14.37 1.44
CA SER A 138 -5.76 -15.16 2.23
C SER A 138 -5.36 -14.43 3.51
N ILE A 139 -5.24 -15.20 4.63
CA ILE A 139 -4.67 -14.70 5.88
C ILE A 139 -3.17 -14.41 5.73
N LYS A 140 -2.50 -15.08 4.79
CA LYS A 140 -1.06 -14.91 4.50
C LYS A 140 -0.87 -14.13 3.22
N ASN A 141 0.31 -13.59 3.04
CA ASN A 141 0.71 -13.05 1.74
C ASN A 141 0.83 -14.21 0.74
N ILE A 142 0.34 -13.99 -0.47
CA ILE A 142 0.35 -14.97 -1.56
C ILE A 142 1.62 -14.74 -2.37
N ASP A 143 2.36 -15.82 -2.62
CA ASP A 143 3.58 -15.79 -3.41
C ASP A 143 3.29 -15.30 -4.85
N THR A 144 4.21 -14.51 -5.40
CA THR A 144 4.11 -13.97 -6.77
C THR A 144 4.01 -15.08 -7.81
N GLN A 145 4.72 -16.22 -7.63
CA GLN A 145 4.63 -17.36 -8.54
C GLN A 145 3.23 -17.97 -8.55
N LEU A 146 2.52 -17.99 -7.42
CA LEU A 146 1.14 -18.45 -7.37
C LEU A 146 0.17 -17.49 -8.06
N LYS A 147 0.42 -16.19 -7.97
CA LYS A 147 -0.39 -15.17 -8.67
C LYS A 147 -0.25 -15.33 -10.20
N GLU A 148 0.92 -15.70 -10.69
CA GLU A 148 1.17 -16.00 -12.11
C GLU A 148 0.29 -17.13 -12.68
N VAL A 149 -0.13 -18.10 -11.85
CA VAL A 149 -1.00 -19.21 -12.28
C VAL A 149 -2.35 -18.71 -12.82
N LEU A 150 -2.84 -17.57 -12.36
CA LEU A 150 -4.11 -16.95 -12.75
C LEU A 150 -3.96 -15.62 -13.50
N LYS A 151 -2.77 -15.27 -13.98
CA LYS A 151 -2.52 -13.98 -14.66
C LYS A 151 -3.42 -13.72 -15.87
N ASP A 152 -3.81 -14.77 -16.59
CA ASP A 152 -4.68 -14.67 -17.75
C ASP A 152 -6.16 -14.58 -17.37
N ASN A 153 -6.52 -14.86 -16.12
CA ASN A 153 -7.89 -14.75 -15.62
C ASN A 153 -8.15 -13.32 -15.13
N LYS A 154 -8.82 -12.52 -15.96
CA LYS A 154 -9.09 -11.10 -15.71
C LYS A 154 -10.16 -10.85 -14.63
N SER A 155 -10.80 -11.90 -14.13
CA SER A 155 -11.88 -11.80 -13.14
C SER A 155 -11.38 -12.07 -11.72
N VAL A 156 -10.19 -12.68 -11.53
CA VAL A 156 -9.64 -13.05 -10.21
C VAL A 156 -8.68 -12.01 -9.69
N TYR A 157 -8.86 -11.63 -8.43
CA TYR A 157 -8.02 -10.68 -7.69
C TYR A 157 -7.60 -11.28 -6.35
N PHE A 158 -6.33 -11.14 -6.02
CA PHE A 158 -5.78 -11.65 -4.77
C PHE A 158 -5.90 -10.60 -3.67
N TYR A 159 -6.59 -10.97 -2.61
CA TYR A 159 -6.84 -10.12 -1.45
C TYR A 159 -6.08 -10.70 -0.25
N ASP A 160 -4.75 -10.57 -0.32
CA ASP A 160 -3.85 -11.08 0.70
C ASP A 160 -3.86 -10.23 1.97
N TYR A 161 -3.14 -10.67 2.99
CA TYR A 161 -3.16 -10.06 4.32
C TYR A 161 -2.96 -8.53 4.31
N ASN A 162 -2.00 -8.03 3.54
CA ASN A 162 -1.69 -6.60 3.49
C ASN A 162 -2.82 -5.80 2.83
N ILE A 163 -3.40 -6.34 1.77
CA ILE A 163 -4.52 -5.71 1.05
C ILE A 163 -5.77 -5.68 1.94
N VAL A 164 -6.05 -6.77 2.66
CA VAL A 164 -7.16 -6.82 3.63
C VAL A 164 -7.00 -5.74 4.70
N LEU A 165 -5.82 -5.62 5.30
CA LEU A 165 -5.54 -4.58 6.30
C LEU A 165 -5.68 -3.17 5.73
N TYR A 166 -5.18 -2.95 4.52
CA TYR A 166 -5.30 -1.66 3.85
C TYR A 166 -6.76 -1.24 3.70
N PHE A 167 -7.60 -2.08 3.06
CA PHE A 167 -9.01 -1.75 2.85
C PHE A 167 -9.83 -1.71 4.14
N LYS A 168 -9.47 -2.51 5.15
CA LYS A 168 -10.06 -2.44 6.48
C LYS A 168 -9.85 -1.06 7.11
N LEU A 169 -8.63 -0.54 7.09
CA LEU A 169 -8.31 0.78 7.65
C LEU A 169 -8.94 1.91 6.82
N LEU A 170 -8.89 1.81 5.52
CA LEU A 170 -9.48 2.78 4.62
C LEU A 170 -11.00 2.87 4.79
N SER A 171 -11.70 1.73 4.72
CA SER A 171 -13.16 1.66 4.86
C SER A 171 -13.64 2.04 6.25
N ALA A 172 -12.85 1.78 7.29
CA ALA A 172 -13.16 2.24 8.64
C ALA A 172 -13.19 3.78 8.73
N THR A 173 -12.37 4.46 7.91
CA THR A 173 -12.19 5.92 7.96
C THR A 173 -13.09 6.67 6.97
N ILE A 174 -13.12 6.25 5.69
CA ILE A 174 -13.85 6.97 4.62
C ILE A 174 -15.08 6.21 4.12
N LYS A 175 -15.46 5.17 4.83
CA LYS A 175 -16.71 4.41 4.64
C LYS A 175 -16.99 4.10 3.16
N ARG A 176 -18.19 4.46 2.69
CA ARG A 176 -18.65 4.15 1.32
C ARG A 176 -17.74 4.73 0.23
N SER A 177 -17.08 5.85 0.49
CA SER A 177 -16.13 6.42 -0.49
C SER A 177 -14.89 5.58 -0.76
N ALA A 178 -14.59 4.59 0.08
CA ALA A 178 -13.51 3.62 -0.19
C ALA A 178 -13.81 2.69 -1.40
N ARG A 179 -15.07 2.63 -1.88
CA ARG A 179 -15.44 1.81 -3.04
C ARG A 179 -14.74 2.24 -4.33
N TYR A 180 -14.45 3.53 -4.51
CA TYR A 180 -13.76 3.99 -5.72
C TYR A 180 -12.35 3.45 -5.83
N GLU A 181 -11.66 3.27 -4.70
CA GLU A 181 -10.36 2.63 -4.67
C GLU A 181 -10.46 1.11 -4.85
N LEU A 182 -11.50 0.47 -4.30
CA LEU A 182 -11.79 -0.94 -4.56
C LEU A 182 -12.13 -1.18 -6.04
N PHE A 183 -12.89 -0.31 -6.70
CA PHE A 183 -13.16 -0.42 -8.14
C PHE A 183 -11.87 -0.35 -8.95
N HIS A 184 -10.95 0.52 -8.57
CA HIS A 184 -9.65 0.57 -9.24
C HIS A 184 -8.83 -0.71 -9.02
N PHE A 185 -8.80 -1.23 -7.79
CA PHE A 185 -8.16 -2.52 -7.48
C PHE A 185 -8.75 -3.65 -8.34
N LEU A 186 -10.07 -3.71 -8.47
CA LEU A 186 -10.79 -4.70 -9.27
C LEU A 186 -10.80 -4.41 -10.79
N LYS A 187 -10.09 -3.37 -11.23
CA LYS A 187 -10.06 -2.91 -12.62
C LYS A 187 -11.48 -2.74 -13.23
N VAL A 188 -12.39 -2.18 -12.43
CA VAL A 188 -13.75 -1.87 -12.83
C VAL A 188 -13.85 -0.38 -13.13
N LYS A 189 -14.41 -0.02 -14.29
CA LYS A 189 -14.66 1.38 -14.65
C LYS A 189 -15.93 1.87 -13.96
N ALA A 190 -15.93 3.13 -13.46
CA ALA A 190 -17.13 3.70 -12.86
C ALA A 190 -18.31 3.75 -13.83
N SER A 191 -18.04 3.96 -15.12
CA SER A 191 -19.04 3.93 -16.19
C SER A 191 -19.68 2.55 -16.44
N GLU A 192 -19.12 1.48 -15.86
CA GLU A 192 -19.68 0.12 -15.97
C GLU A 192 -20.59 -0.22 -14.78
N ILE A 193 -20.69 0.66 -13.77
CA ILE A 193 -21.40 0.42 -12.51
C ILE A 193 -22.61 1.34 -12.40
N GLY A 194 -23.77 0.76 -12.13
CA GLY A 194 -24.98 1.48 -11.73
C GLY A 194 -25.73 2.22 -12.84
N ASN A 195 -25.18 2.28 -14.04
CA ASN A 195 -25.78 3.05 -15.12
C ASN A 195 -26.66 2.19 -16.02
N SER A 196 -27.78 2.76 -16.46
CA SER A 196 -28.55 2.20 -17.55
C SER A 196 -27.71 2.20 -18.84
N VAL A 197 -28.04 1.29 -19.77
CA VAL A 197 -27.32 1.11 -21.05
C VAL A 197 -27.18 2.39 -21.88
N SER A 198 -27.96 3.43 -21.57
CA SER A 198 -28.02 4.67 -22.33
C SER A 198 -26.99 5.72 -21.93
N ASP A 199 -26.33 5.56 -20.79
CA ASP A 199 -25.38 6.57 -20.31
C ASP A 199 -23.98 6.29 -20.82
N LEU A 200 -23.58 7.02 -21.86
CA LEU A 200 -22.17 7.10 -22.26
C LEU A 200 -21.33 7.63 -21.10
N PRO A 201 -20.04 7.19 -21.00
CA PRO A 201 -19.14 7.72 -19.99
C PRO A 201 -19.15 9.25 -20.03
N GLY A 202 -19.74 9.88 -19.02
CA GLY A 202 -19.77 11.32 -18.91
C GLY A 202 -18.36 11.86 -18.72
N SER A 203 -18.08 12.99 -19.34
CA SER A 203 -16.93 13.81 -18.99
C SER A 203 -17.47 15.15 -18.50
N ASP A 204 -17.01 15.56 -17.33
CA ASP A 204 -17.41 16.86 -16.77
C ASP A 204 -16.40 17.93 -17.19
N LYS A 205 -16.92 19.12 -17.47
CA LYS A 205 -16.13 20.31 -17.86
C LYS A 205 -16.06 21.28 -16.70
N TYR A 206 -14.85 21.60 -16.27
CA TYR A 206 -14.60 22.55 -15.19
C TYR A 206 -13.92 23.80 -15.74
N LYS A 207 -14.52 24.97 -15.46
CA LYS A 207 -13.91 26.26 -15.81
C LYS A 207 -12.74 26.55 -14.89
N GLY A 208 -11.63 27.04 -15.46
CA GLY A 208 -10.43 27.35 -14.71
C GLY A 208 -9.50 28.29 -15.46
N ASN A 209 -8.28 28.39 -14.95
CA ASN A 209 -7.21 29.19 -15.55
C ASN A 209 -5.94 28.38 -15.67
N ILE A 210 -5.24 28.53 -16.77
CA ILE A 210 -3.93 27.93 -17.02
C ILE A 210 -2.85 28.96 -16.78
N LEU A 211 -1.86 28.60 -15.97
CA LEU A 211 -0.61 29.32 -15.82
C LEU A 211 0.38 28.76 -16.84
N PRO A 212 0.79 29.54 -17.84
CA PRO A 212 1.71 29.05 -18.88
C PRO A 212 3.09 28.72 -18.31
N VAL A 213 3.82 27.86 -19.02
CA VAL A 213 5.16 27.40 -18.62
C VAL A 213 6.12 28.57 -18.42
N GLU A 214 6.05 29.57 -19.28
CA GLU A 214 6.90 30.77 -19.22
C GLU A 214 6.70 31.61 -17.97
N LYS A 215 5.49 31.55 -17.36
CA LYS A 215 5.16 32.29 -16.14
C LYS A 215 5.29 31.45 -14.88
N SER A 216 5.33 30.12 -15.00
CA SER A 216 5.48 29.21 -13.87
C SER A 216 6.94 28.83 -13.64
N SER A 217 7.79 28.91 -14.66
CA SER A 217 9.14 28.32 -14.68
C SER A 217 9.14 26.86 -14.21
N PHE A 218 7.99 26.20 -14.40
CA PHE A 218 7.84 24.82 -14.01
C PHE A 218 8.54 23.92 -15.03
N LYS A 219 8.68 22.64 -14.72
CA LYS A 219 9.41 21.71 -15.58
C LYS A 219 8.82 21.68 -16.99
N ASP A 220 9.67 21.58 -18.01
CA ASP A 220 9.28 21.53 -19.42
C ASP A 220 8.13 20.54 -19.67
N GLY A 221 7.15 20.98 -20.43
CA GLY A 221 5.96 20.19 -20.74
C GLY A 221 4.88 20.14 -19.65
N HIS A 222 5.12 20.69 -18.46
CA HIS A 222 4.18 20.68 -17.37
C HIS A 222 3.42 22.00 -17.28
N ASN A 223 2.10 21.94 -17.36
CA ASN A 223 1.23 23.11 -17.18
C ASN A 223 0.59 23.09 -15.80
N ILE A 224 0.33 24.27 -15.23
CA ILE A 224 -0.43 24.40 -13.99
C ILE A 224 -1.83 24.91 -14.34
N ILE A 225 -2.85 24.20 -13.85
CA ILE A 225 -4.24 24.60 -14.00
C ILE A 225 -4.90 24.74 -12.64
N SER A 226 -5.70 25.81 -12.47
CA SER A 226 -6.56 25.99 -11.30
C SER A 226 -8.03 25.95 -11.72
N PHE A 227 -8.84 25.18 -10.99
CA PHE A 227 -10.27 25.07 -11.27
C PHE A 227 -11.05 24.70 -9.99
N TYR A 228 -12.37 24.93 -10.03
CA TYR A 228 -13.27 24.50 -8.97
C TYR A 228 -14.01 23.24 -9.39
N ILE A 229 -14.08 22.27 -8.48
CA ILE A 229 -14.78 20.99 -8.65
C ILE A 229 -15.60 20.67 -7.41
N ASP A 230 -16.82 20.18 -7.57
CA ASP A 230 -17.62 19.75 -6.43
C ASP A 230 -16.95 18.56 -5.72
N ALA A 231 -17.18 18.46 -4.41
CA ALA A 231 -16.50 17.47 -3.58
C ALA A 231 -16.89 16.03 -3.95
N ALA A 232 -18.12 15.78 -4.45
CA ALA A 232 -18.56 14.44 -4.88
C ALA A 232 -17.77 13.98 -6.12
N SER A 233 -17.69 14.85 -7.13
CA SER A 233 -16.92 14.58 -8.35
C SER A 233 -15.43 14.42 -8.08
N LEU A 234 -14.86 15.20 -7.15
CA LEU A 234 -13.47 15.06 -6.77
C LEU A 234 -13.18 13.73 -6.06
N ILE A 235 -13.99 13.35 -5.06
CA ILE A 235 -13.83 12.07 -4.34
C ILE A 235 -13.91 10.89 -5.30
N ARG A 236 -14.83 10.91 -6.24
CA ARG A 236 -15.03 9.83 -7.21
C ARG A 236 -13.81 9.60 -8.11
N ARG A 237 -13.08 10.69 -8.44
CA ARG A 237 -11.94 10.68 -9.35
C ARG A 237 -10.58 10.68 -8.68
N ALA A 238 -10.53 11.00 -7.38
CA ALA A 238 -9.28 11.15 -6.65
C ALA A 238 -8.58 9.83 -6.37
N TYR A 239 -7.26 9.85 -6.43
CA TYR A 239 -6.43 8.84 -5.80
C TYR A 239 -5.37 9.49 -4.91
N VAL A 240 -4.88 8.70 -3.98
CA VAL A 240 -3.78 9.08 -3.09
C VAL A 240 -2.77 7.95 -3.09
N LEU A 241 -1.51 8.23 -3.35
CA LEU A 241 -0.43 7.25 -3.28
C LEU A 241 -0.03 7.06 -1.80
N ARG A 242 -0.75 6.17 -1.10
CA ARG A 242 -0.51 5.88 0.32
C ARG A 242 0.54 4.80 0.49
N GLN A 243 1.32 4.92 1.54
CA GLN A 243 2.41 4.00 1.87
C GLN A 243 1.93 2.55 2.08
N GLU A 244 0.69 2.36 2.47
CA GLU A 244 0.06 1.05 2.71
C GLU A 244 -0.75 0.54 1.51
N SER A 245 -0.57 1.12 0.33
CA SER A 245 -1.35 0.77 -0.85
C SER A 245 -1.11 -0.66 -1.34
N TRP A 246 -2.12 -1.21 -2.00
CA TRP A 246 -2.16 -2.55 -2.60
C TRP A 246 -1.48 -2.66 -3.97
N ARG A 247 -0.93 -1.58 -4.50
CA ARG A 247 -0.34 -1.55 -5.85
C ARG A 247 1.01 -2.26 -5.84
N GLU A 248 1.09 -3.41 -6.51
CA GLU A 248 2.29 -4.26 -6.55
C GLU A 248 3.35 -3.79 -7.56
N ASP A 249 2.93 -3.11 -8.63
CA ASP A 249 3.80 -2.73 -9.76
C ASP A 249 4.84 -1.67 -9.42
N ASP A 250 4.90 -1.24 -8.17
CA ASP A 250 5.58 -0.05 -7.76
C ASP A 250 6.53 -0.29 -6.60
N ALA A 251 7.68 -0.83 -6.90
CA ALA A 251 8.79 -0.80 -5.97
C ALA A 251 9.11 0.66 -5.57
N GLY A 252 8.44 1.16 -4.51
CA GLY A 252 8.78 2.42 -3.86
C GLY A 252 7.93 3.65 -4.17
N GLY A 253 6.73 3.49 -4.79
CA GLY A 253 5.90 4.62 -5.21
C GLY A 253 4.96 5.26 -4.19
N PHE A 254 5.03 4.90 -2.91
CA PHE A 254 4.03 5.34 -1.91
C PHE A 254 4.62 6.31 -0.91
N TYR A 255 4.09 7.53 -0.85
CA TYR A 255 4.64 8.61 -0.04
C TYR A 255 3.64 9.28 0.90
N GLN A 256 2.34 8.99 0.80
CA GLN A 256 1.35 9.57 1.71
C GLN A 256 0.92 8.57 2.79
N ARG A 257 0.54 9.10 3.95
CA ARG A 257 0.02 8.30 5.06
C ARG A 257 -1.45 7.97 4.85
N MET A 258 -1.90 6.89 5.51
CA MET A 258 -3.31 6.61 5.67
C MET A 258 -4.05 7.81 6.27
N VAL A 259 -5.29 8.02 5.84
CA VAL A 259 -6.15 9.09 6.40
C VAL A 259 -6.38 8.90 7.89
N ILE A 260 -6.26 9.97 8.67
CA ILE A 260 -6.40 9.93 10.12
C ILE A 260 -7.87 10.15 10.48
N GLY A 261 -8.55 9.10 10.96
CA GLY A 261 -9.97 9.10 11.26
C GLY A 261 -10.39 10.23 12.21
N LYS A 262 -9.64 10.49 13.29
CA LYS A 262 -9.91 11.60 14.22
C LYS A 262 -9.88 12.97 13.51
N LYS A 263 -8.94 13.18 12.58
CA LYS A 263 -8.85 14.43 11.81
C LYS A 263 -10.05 14.57 10.88
N ILE A 264 -10.43 13.49 10.19
CA ILE A 264 -11.63 13.46 9.34
C ILE A 264 -12.88 13.78 10.16
N SER A 265 -13.11 13.11 11.30
CA SER A 265 -14.26 13.38 12.17
C SER A 265 -14.36 14.85 12.60
N ASN A 266 -13.23 15.45 13.01
CA ASN A 266 -13.20 16.86 13.40
C ASN A 266 -13.54 17.78 12.22
N MET A 267 -13.03 17.47 11.03
CA MET A 267 -13.31 18.25 9.82
C MET A 267 -14.76 18.10 9.36
N ARG A 268 -15.36 16.90 9.48
CA ARG A 268 -16.78 16.67 9.20
C ARG A 268 -17.67 17.46 10.16
N LYS A 269 -17.34 17.44 11.47
CA LYS A 269 -18.03 18.29 12.46
C LYS A 269 -17.97 19.76 12.10
N TYR A 270 -16.80 20.25 11.68
CA TYR A 270 -16.62 21.62 11.22
C TYR A 270 -17.51 21.94 10.01
N LEU A 271 -17.50 21.11 8.98
CA LEU A 271 -18.33 21.29 7.78
C LEU A 271 -19.82 21.33 8.12
N ALA A 272 -20.29 20.41 8.95
CA ALA A 272 -21.71 20.35 9.34
C ALA A 272 -22.17 21.59 10.14
N ASN A 273 -21.30 22.10 11.01
CA ASN A 273 -21.62 23.24 11.87
C ASN A 273 -21.48 24.58 11.14
N GLU A 274 -20.32 24.80 10.49
CA GLU A 274 -20.01 26.09 9.87
C GLU A 274 -20.63 26.24 8.47
N LYS A 275 -20.94 25.12 7.81
CA LYS A 275 -21.58 25.08 6.48
C LYS A 275 -20.80 25.83 5.40
N ARG A 276 -19.51 25.97 5.55
CA ARG A 276 -18.64 26.66 4.59
C ARG A 276 -17.49 25.75 4.11
N VAL A 277 -17.09 25.94 2.84
CA VAL A 277 -16.00 25.22 2.20
C VAL A 277 -14.66 25.53 2.85
N PHE A 278 -13.70 24.61 2.74
CA PHE A 278 -12.32 24.89 3.10
C PHE A 278 -11.67 25.83 2.10
N ILE A 279 -11.11 26.94 2.58
CA ILE A 279 -10.43 27.96 1.73
C ILE A 279 -9.14 27.44 1.13
N ASN A 280 -8.40 26.58 1.87
CA ASN A 280 -7.16 26.02 1.38
C ASN A 280 -7.38 25.17 0.13
N ASN A 281 -6.61 25.43 -0.92
CA ASN A 281 -6.68 24.67 -2.16
C ASN A 281 -6.23 23.22 -1.98
N ILE A 282 -6.64 22.37 -2.94
CA ILE A 282 -6.16 20.99 -3.09
C ILE A 282 -5.05 21.02 -4.13
N ILE A 283 -3.89 20.45 -3.82
CA ILE A 283 -2.81 20.31 -4.79
C ILE A 283 -2.90 18.92 -5.39
N ALA A 284 -2.94 18.87 -6.71
CA ALA A 284 -3.19 17.63 -7.44
C ALA A 284 -2.30 17.50 -8.69
N THR A 285 -2.41 16.34 -9.32
CA THR A 285 -1.81 16.05 -10.63
C THR A 285 -2.86 15.45 -11.56
N LEU A 286 -2.72 15.72 -12.84
CA LEU A 286 -3.58 15.22 -13.93
C LEU A 286 -2.71 14.74 -15.09
N SER A 287 -3.18 13.75 -15.85
CA SER A 287 -2.58 13.36 -17.12
C SER A 287 -3.44 13.82 -18.27
N VAL A 288 -2.82 14.26 -19.38
CA VAL A 288 -3.54 14.58 -20.62
C VAL A 288 -4.31 13.38 -21.19
N ASP A 289 -3.96 12.15 -20.81
CA ASP A 289 -4.72 10.94 -21.16
C ASP A 289 -6.11 10.90 -20.51
N SER A 290 -6.31 11.61 -19.40
CA SER A 290 -7.54 11.60 -18.60
C SER A 290 -8.20 12.97 -18.51
N ALA A 291 -7.52 14.01 -18.99
CA ALA A 291 -8.00 15.37 -18.92
C ALA A 291 -7.60 16.14 -20.18
N GLN A 292 -8.59 16.70 -20.87
CA GLN A 292 -8.38 17.53 -22.04
C GLN A 292 -8.56 19.01 -21.69
N LEU A 293 -7.68 19.85 -22.23
CA LEU A 293 -7.85 21.29 -22.14
C LEU A 293 -8.72 21.77 -23.31
N LEU A 294 -9.68 22.62 -22.99
CA LEU A 294 -10.55 23.25 -23.95
C LEU A 294 -10.38 24.77 -23.86
N ASP A 295 -10.44 25.45 -24.98
CA ASP A 295 -10.49 26.92 -25.03
C ASP A 295 -11.86 27.47 -24.62
N ARG A 296 -12.06 28.79 -24.75
CA ARG A 296 -13.32 29.45 -24.43
C ARG A 296 -14.49 28.95 -25.29
N ASP A 297 -14.20 28.54 -26.52
CA ASP A 297 -15.16 28.06 -27.50
C ASP A 297 -15.43 26.57 -27.40
N GLY A 298 -14.75 25.89 -26.48
CA GLY A 298 -14.88 24.47 -26.22
C GLY A 298 -14.09 23.58 -27.20
N LYS A 299 -13.15 24.14 -27.95
CA LYS A 299 -12.25 23.39 -28.82
C LYS A 299 -11.07 22.86 -28.03
N VAL A 300 -10.60 21.66 -28.37
CA VAL A 300 -9.42 21.05 -27.73
C VAL A 300 -8.19 21.91 -27.99
N VAL A 301 -7.55 22.35 -26.92
CA VAL A 301 -6.27 23.03 -26.96
C VAL A 301 -5.18 21.98 -27.07
N LYS A 302 -4.44 21.98 -28.17
CA LYS A 302 -3.27 21.13 -28.34
C LYS A 302 -2.11 21.72 -27.56
N VAL A 303 -1.44 20.89 -26.80
CA VAL A 303 -0.26 21.24 -26.02
C VAL A 303 0.93 20.45 -26.57
N SER A 304 1.99 21.16 -26.96
CA SER A 304 3.24 20.53 -27.40
C SER A 304 3.93 19.78 -26.26
N ASP A 305 4.89 18.90 -26.56
CA ASP A 305 5.70 18.19 -25.57
C ASP A 305 6.47 19.12 -24.63
N ARG A 306 6.68 20.35 -25.02
CA ARG A 306 7.31 21.41 -24.21
C ARG A 306 6.31 22.19 -23.35
N GLY A 307 5.01 21.89 -23.43
CA GLY A 307 3.95 22.57 -22.68
C GLY A 307 3.41 23.85 -23.33
N PHE A 308 3.84 24.19 -24.56
CA PHE A 308 3.33 25.33 -25.27
C PHE A 308 2.03 25.03 -25.99
N PHE A 309 1.12 26.02 -26.04
CA PHE A 309 -0.16 25.87 -26.73
C PHE A 309 0.03 26.10 -28.23
N GLU A 310 -0.40 25.15 -29.06
CA GLU A 310 -0.35 25.28 -30.50
C GLU A 310 -1.36 26.32 -30.98
N GLY A 311 -0.89 27.24 -31.84
CA GLY A 311 -1.74 28.25 -32.48
C GLY A 311 -2.03 29.50 -31.63
N ASN A 312 -1.34 29.72 -30.54
CA ASN A 312 -1.51 30.91 -29.70
C ASN A 312 -0.23 31.75 -29.70
N GLU A 313 -0.31 32.98 -30.20
CA GLU A 313 0.85 33.91 -30.35
C GLU A 313 1.26 34.58 -29.03
N SER A 314 0.44 34.45 -27.97
CA SER A 314 0.66 35.13 -26.69
C SER A 314 0.77 34.10 -25.54
N HIS A 315 1.94 33.50 -25.41
CA HIS A 315 2.24 32.50 -24.38
C HIS A 315 2.51 33.09 -22.98
N ASP A 316 2.42 34.41 -22.81
CA ASP A 316 2.86 35.07 -21.58
C ASP A 316 1.72 35.50 -20.62
N GLN A 317 0.48 35.11 -20.90
CA GLN A 317 -0.69 35.49 -20.10
C GLN A 317 -1.37 34.28 -19.46
N ILE A 318 -1.90 34.50 -18.27
CA ILE A 318 -2.82 33.52 -17.64
C ILE A 318 -4.07 33.42 -18.51
N MET A 319 -4.39 32.23 -18.98
CA MET A 319 -5.50 31.99 -19.90
C MET A 319 -6.68 31.33 -19.22
N PRO A 320 -7.91 31.85 -19.39
CA PRO A 320 -9.11 31.10 -19.06
C PRO A 320 -9.21 29.86 -19.96
N ALA A 321 -9.48 28.74 -19.36
CA ALA A 321 -9.67 27.47 -20.07
C ALA A 321 -10.71 26.62 -19.37
N GLN A 322 -11.12 25.54 -20.03
CA GLN A 322 -11.90 24.49 -19.40
C GLN A 322 -11.04 23.22 -19.35
N VAL A 323 -11.12 22.51 -18.26
CA VAL A 323 -10.59 21.15 -18.20
C VAL A 323 -11.75 20.16 -18.28
N GLN A 324 -11.71 19.29 -19.28
CA GLN A 324 -12.66 18.19 -19.42
C GLN A 324 -12.03 16.94 -18.82
N ILE A 325 -12.60 16.42 -17.75
CA ILE A 325 -12.07 15.29 -17.00
C ILE A 325 -13.01 14.10 -17.16
N GLU A 326 -12.46 12.94 -17.51
CA GLU A 326 -13.24 11.71 -17.62
C GLU A 326 -13.92 11.35 -16.28
N ASP A 327 -15.09 10.72 -16.36
CA ASP A 327 -15.74 10.12 -15.18
C ASP A 327 -15.20 8.71 -14.92
N ARG A 328 -13.99 8.67 -14.42
CA ARG A 328 -13.25 7.45 -14.10
C ARG A 328 -12.56 7.59 -12.74
N PRO A 329 -12.57 6.56 -11.89
CA PRO A 329 -11.85 6.61 -10.62
C PRO A 329 -10.33 6.68 -10.84
N ASN A 330 -9.65 7.27 -9.89
CA ASN A 330 -8.17 7.31 -9.79
C ASN A 330 -7.45 8.01 -10.95
N ILE A 331 -7.96 9.16 -11.36
CA ILE A 331 -7.33 10.00 -12.40
C ILE A 331 -6.79 11.32 -11.87
N ILE A 332 -7.27 11.79 -10.72
CA ILE A 332 -6.79 13.01 -10.06
C ILE A 332 -5.90 12.61 -8.88
N GLY A 333 -4.60 12.78 -9.02
CA GLY A 333 -3.63 12.45 -7.97
C GLY A 333 -3.56 13.53 -6.91
N ILE A 334 -4.01 13.27 -5.70
CA ILE A 334 -3.98 14.26 -4.61
C ILE A 334 -2.59 14.27 -3.96
N ILE A 335 -1.89 15.38 -4.08
CA ILE A 335 -0.58 15.61 -3.46
C ILE A 335 -0.74 16.19 -2.05
N ASP A 336 -1.57 17.24 -1.91
CA ASP A 336 -1.93 17.79 -0.60
C ASP A 336 -3.43 18.02 -0.51
N GLY A 337 -3.96 17.90 0.69
CA GLY A 337 -5.37 18.13 0.97
C GLY A 337 -6.23 16.90 1.08
N GLN A 338 -5.67 15.66 1.12
CA GLN A 338 -6.46 14.43 1.21
C GLN A 338 -7.50 14.45 2.35
N HIS A 339 -7.17 15.01 3.53
CA HIS A 339 -8.14 15.10 4.64
C HIS A 339 -9.27 16.07 4.35
N ARG A 340 -9.00 17.16 3.60
CA ARG A 340 -10.05 18.11 3.17
C ARG A 340 -11.01 17.47 2.19
N VAL A 341 -10.48 16.72 1.22
CA VAL A 341 -11.29 15.96 0.24
C VAL A 341 -12.12 14.91 0.96
N TYR A 342 -11.49 14.04 1.75
CA TYR A 342 -12.19 12.94 2.41
C TYR A 342 -13.03 13.35 3.63
N ALA A 343 -12.98 14.61 4.08
CA ALA A 343 -13.98 15.12 5.02
C ALA A 343 -15.40 15.13 4.44
N TYR A 344 -15.53 15.16 3.11
CA TYR A 344 -16.81 15.04 2.42
C TYR A 344 -17.21 13.59 2.09
N HIS A 345 -16.48 12.57 2.59
CA HIS A 345 -16.78 11.17 2.27
C HIS A 345 -18.21 10.77 2.60
N GLU A 346 -18.74 9.76 1.92
CA GLU A 346 -20.03 9.15 2.21
C GLU A 346 -19.92 8.32 3.51
N GLY A 347 -20.33 8.94 4.61
CA GLY A 347 -20.23 8.38 5.94
C GLY A 347 -21.49 7.67 6.42
N THR A 348 -21.47 7.32 7.71
CA THR A 348 -22.61 6.76 8.45
C THR A 348 -22.77 7.44 9.80
N ASP A 349 -22.07 8.57 10.00
CA ASP A 349 -22.11 9.35 11.24
C ASP A 349 -23.28 10.33 11.26
N VAL A 350 -23.49 10.96 12.39
CA VAL A 350 -24.61 11.93 12.61
C VAL A 350 -24.53 13.17 11.72
N TYR A 351 -23.42 13.39 11.04
CA TYR A 351 -23.21 14.54 10.14
C TYR A 351 -23.53 14.20 8.68
N GLU A 352 -23.75 12.92 8.34
CA GLU A 352 -23.84 12.48 6.95
C GLU A 352 -24.96 13.16 6.18
N GLU A 353 -26.15 13.31 6.75
CA GLU A 353 -27.28 13.98 6.09
C GLU A 353 -26.86 15.37 5.59
N ARG A 354 -26.23 16.14 6.47
CA ARG A 354 -25.78 17.50 6.11
C ARG A 354 -24.59 17.49 5.15
N ILE A 355 -23.65 16.58 5.35
CA ILE A 355 -22.47 16.47 4.49
C ILE A 355 -22.85 15.99 3.08
N ALA A 356 -23.89 15.16 2.93
CA ALA A 356 -24.39 14.74 1.63
C ALA A 356 -24.85 15.93 0.78
N GLU A 357 -25.54 16.90 1.36
CA GLU A 357 -25.92 18.14 0.68
C GLU A 357 -24.67 18.97 0.31
N LEU A 358 -23.76 19.18 1.27
CA LEU A 358 -22.56 19.98 1.06
C LEU A 358 -21.62 19.36 0.04
N ARG A 359 -21.57 18.03 -0.04
CA ARG A 359 -20.73 17.27 -1.00
C ARG A 359 -21.06 17.62 -2.44
N VAL A 360 -22.31 17.85 -2.75
CA VAL A 360 -22.76 18.22 -4.11
C VAL A 360 -22.67 19.72 -4.35
N GLN A 361 -22.96 20.52 -3.31
CA GLN A 361 -23.01 21.98 -3.44
C GLN A 361 -21.65 22.67 -3.38
N GLN A 362 -20.74 22.17 -2.52
CA GLN A 362 -19.47 22.85 -2.27
C GLN A 362 -18.40 22.45 -3.26
N HIS A 363 -17.80 23.46 -3.87
CA HIS A 363 -16.71 23.32 -4.81
C HIS A 363 -15.38 23.61 -4.13
N LEU A 364 -14.44 22.70 -4.30
CA LEU A 364 -13.07 22.81 -3.80
C LEU A 364 -12.19 23.40 -4.89
N LEU A 365 -11.33 24.34 -4.52
CA LEU A 365 -10.31 24.85 -5.43
C LEU A 365 -9.20 23.80 -5.57
N VAL A 366 -8.95 23.37 -6.80
CA VAL A 366 -7.85 22.46 -7.16
C VAL A 366 -6.82 23.23 -7.97
N THR A 367 -5.56 23.13 -7.57
CA THR A 367 -4.40 23.51 -8.38
C THR A 367 -3.71 22.22 -8.80
N ALA A 368 -3.73 21.93 -10.10
CA ALA A 368 -3.19 20.69 -10.63
C ALA A 368 -2.03 20.93 -11.60
N VAL A 369 -1.02 20.07 -11.49
CA VAL A 369 0.04 19.95 -12.51
C VAL A 369 -0.45 18.97 -13.57
N LEU A 370 -0.52 19.43 -14.82
CA LEU A 370 -0.89 18.63 -15.98
C LEU A 370 0.37 18.07 -16.62
N PHE A 371 0.45 16.74 -16.70
CA PHE A 371 1.58 16.02 -17.30
C PHE A 371 1.37 15.79 -18.79
N PRO A 372 2.38 16.00 -19.65
CA PRO A 372 2.31 15.58 -21.04
C PRO A 372 2.29 14.07 -21.19
N GLN A 373 1.82 13.56 -22.34
CA GLN A 373 1.74 12.11 -22.63
C GLN A 373 3.08 11.40 -22.59
N THR A 374 4.15 12.11 -22.90
CA THR A 374 5.53 11.58 -22.94
C THR A 374 6.09 11.19 -21.58
N VAL A 375 5.46 11.63 -20.48
CA VAL A 375 5.94 11.33 -19.13
C VAL A 375 5.50 9.94 -18.71
N SER A 376 6.48 9.05 -18.50
CA SER A 376 6.21 7.70 -18.00
C SER A 376 5.56 7.72 -16.61
N VAL A 377 4.81 6.65 -16.29
CA VAL A 377 4.16 6.49 -14.97
C VAL A 377 5.19 6.60 -13.83
N GLY A 378 6.36 6.00 -13.98
CA GLY A 378 7.44 6.07 -12.98
C GLY A 378 7.98 7.50 -12.79
N ALA A 379 8.20 8.24 -13.88
CA ALA A 379 8.65 9.63 -13.81
C ALA A 379 7.59 10.53 -13.15
N ARG A 380 6.31 10.33 -13.48
CA ARG A 380 5.19 11.03 -12.83
C ARG A 380 5.17 10.80 -11.32
N ARG A 381 5.29 9.56 -10.87
CA ARG A 381 5.30 9.21 -9.44
C ARG A 381 6.49 9.80 -8.69
N LYS A 382 7.68 9.75 -9.31
CA LYS A 382 8.88 10.40 -8.75
C LYS A 382 8.66 11.91 -8.57
N PHE A 383 8.04 12.55 -9.56
CA PHE A 383 7.69 13.96 -9.48
C PHE A 383 6.66 14.25 -8.38
N GLU A 384 5.58 13.47 -8.31
CA GLU A 384 4.53 13.59 -7.28
C GLU A 384 5.11 13.46 -5.86
N ALA A 385 6.02 12.51 -5.65
CA ALA A 385 6.70 12.33 -4.36
C ALA A 385 7.63 13.49 -4.02
N THR A 386 8.33 14.03 -5.01
CA THR A 386 9.20 15.22 -4.84
C THR A 386 8.37 16.42 -4.42
N LEU A 387 7.29 16.70 -5.14
CA LEU A 387 6.36 17.80 -4.85
C LEU A 387 5.71 17.65 -3.46
N PHE A 388 5.29 16.43 -3.10
CA PHE A 388 4.76 16.14 -1.77
C PHE A 388 5.80 16.46 -0.68
N ARG A 389 7.06 16.06 -0.87
CA ARG A 389 8.14 16.34 0.07
C ARG A 389 8.39 17.83 0.22
N GLU A 390 8.44 18.58 -0.87
CA GLU A 390 8.67 20.02 -0.88
C GLU A 390 7.57 20.76 -0.11
N ILE A 391 6.32 20.46 -0.40
CA ILE A 391 5.17 21.08 0.26
C ILE A 391 5.15 20.78 1.76
N ASN A 392 5.40 19.53 2.14
CA ASN A 392 5.27 19.10 3.53
C ASN A 392 6.52 19.36 4.39
N ASN A 393 7.71 19.51 3.81
CA ASN A 393 8.90 19.87 4.58
C ASN A 393 8.77 21.24 5.27
N ASN A 394 8.00 22.14 4.66
CA ASN A 394 7.80 23.50 5.17
C ASN A 394 6.58 23.62 6.12
N GLN A 395 5.71 22.62 6.20
CA GLN A 395 4.45 22.71 6.96
C GLN A 395 4.40 21.83 8.22
N THR A 396 5.01 20.65 8.23
CA THR A 396 4.99 19.72 9.36
C THR A 396 6.22 18.80 9.36
N ASN A 397 6.66 18.40 10.57
CA ASN A 397 7.71 17.37 10.69
C ASN A 397 7.24 16.03 10.13
N ILE A 398 7.66 15.70 8.91
CA ILE A 398 7.48 14.37 8.33
C ILE A 398 8.28 13.36 9.17
N SER A 399 7.70 12.18 9.46
CA SER A 399 8.44 11.15 10.20
C SER A 399 9.69 10.71 9.43
N SER A 400 10.75 10.37 10.16
CA SER A 400 12.00 9.91 9.55
C SER A 400 11.80 8.70 8.62
N GLN A 401 10.87 7.80 8.95
CA GLN A 401 10.55 6.66 8.10
C GLN A 401 9.96 7.10 6.76
N LEU A 402 8.99 8.01 6.78
CA LEU A 402 8.38 8.52 5.54
C LEU A 402 9.39 9.30 4.68
N LYS A 403 10.29 10.08 5.31
CA LYS A 403 11.39 10.73 4.57
C LYS A 403 12.26 9.70 3.84
N GLN A 404 12.64 8.63 4.51
CA GLN A 404 13.44 7.55 3.92
C GLN A 404 12.69 6.85 2.77
N ASP A 405 11.39 6.60 2.91
CA ASP A 405 10.59 5.97 1.87
C ASP A 405 10.47 6.85 0.61
N ILE A 406 10.30 8.16 0.81
CA ILE A 406 10.33 9.14 -0.29
C ILE A 406 11.73 9.20 -0.94
N ASP A 407 12.81 9.17 -0.14
CA ASP A 407 14.18 9.19 -0.64
C ASP A 407 14.50 7.96 -1.51
N VAL A 408 13.98 6.78 -1.17
CA VAL A 408 14.09 5.57 -2.02
C VAL A 408 13.55 5.81 -3.42
N MET A 409 12.44 6.52 -3.51
CA MET A 409 11.73 6.77 -4.76
C MET A 409 12.43 7.84 -5.61
N ILE A 410 12.87 8.92 -4.97
CA ILE A 410 13.51 10.05 -5.65
C ILE A 410 14.93 9.68 -6.07
N SER A 411 15.65 8.94 -5.23
CA SER A 411 17.05 8.59 -5.39
C SER A 411 17.27 7.09 -5.18
N PRO A 412 16.90 6.24 -6.16
CA PRO A 412 16.89 4.78 -6.01
C PRO A 412 18.28 4.17 -5.76
N PHE A 413 19.35 4.91 -6.02
CA PHE A 413 20.75 4.48 -5.76
C PHE A 413 21.36 5.16 -4.53
N SER A 414 20.61 5.92 -3.74
CA SER A 414 21.11 6.50 -2.50
C SER A 414 21.45 5.42 -1.47
N SER A 415 22.34 5.74 -0.53
CA SER A 415 22.64 4.86 0.61
C SER A 415 21.37 4.51 1.41
N THR A 416 20.40 5.41 1.52
CA THR A 416 19.09 5.14 2.14
C THR A 416 18.32 4.07 1.38
N SER A 417 18.29 4.15 0.03
CA SER A 417 17.62 3.16 -0.81
C SER A 417 18.27 1.78 -0.70
N ILE A 418 19.59 1.71 -0.71
CA ILE A 418 20.34 0.46 -0.51
C ILE A 418 20.01 -0.14 0.87
N CYS A 419 20.01 0.66 1.94
CA CYS A 419 19.64 0.20 3.28
C CYS A 419 18.21 -0.36 3.35
N LYS A 420 17.25 0.29 2.69
CA LYS A 420 15.86 -0.20 2.64
C LYS A 420 15.76 -1.53 1.91
N SER A 421 16.46 -1.70 0.79
CA SER A 421 16.54 -2.97 0.07
C SER A 421 17.18 -4.08 0.92
N ILE A 422 18.22 -3.78 1.70
CA ILE A 422 18.83 -4.72 2.65
C ILE A 422 17.83 -5.13 3.73
N ILE A 423 17.08 -4.17 4.31
CA ILE A 423 16.04 -4.45 5.32
C ILE A 423 14.97 -5.37 4.74
N SER A 424 14.50 -5.14 3.51
CA SER A 424 13.53 -6.02 2.84
C SER A 424 14.08 -7.45 2.79
N LYS A 425 15.30 -7.64 2.29
CA LYS A 425 15.94 -8.96 2.22
C LYS A 425 16.14 -9.65 3.56
N LEU A 426 16.47 -8.90 4.61
CA LEU A 426 16.60 -9.43 5.96
C LEU A 426 15.24 -9.81 6.57
N ASN A 427 14.17 -9.14 6.15
CA ASN A 427 12.80 -9.43 6.60
C ASN A 427 12.15 -10.58 5.82
N GLU A 428 12.54 -10.79 4.56
CA GLU A 428 12.04 -11.91 3.73
C GLU A 428 12.52 -13.27 4.23
N SER A 429 13.78 -13.36 4.68
CA SER A 429 14.36 -14.61 5.09
C SER A 429 15.49 -14.46 6.12
N GLY A 430 15.68 -15.49 6.95
CA GLY A 430 16.74 -15.56 7.94
C GLY A 430 16.32 -15.14 9.35
N PRO A 431 17.27 -14.76 10.22
CA PRO A 431 16.99 -14.52 11.63
C PRO A 431 16.00 -13.41 11.95
N LEU A 432 15.82 -12.42 11.06
CA LEU A 432 14.90 -11.29 11.25
C LEU A 432 13.63 -11.42 10.38
N SER A 433 13.36 -12.59 9.81
CA SER A 433 12.16 -12.80 8.99
C SER A 433 10.90 -12.46 9.78
N ASP A 434 10.03 -11.64 9.18
CA ASP A 434 8.77 -11.14 9.73
C ASP A 434 8.86 -10.32 11.04
N LEU A 435 10.07 -9.98 11.49
CA LEU A 435 10.29 -9.22 12.72
C LEU A 435 10.46 -7.71 12.49
N ILE A 436 10.57 -7.28 11.24
CA ILE A 436 10.80 -5.88 10.88
C ILE A 436 9.49 -5.22 10.41
N SER A 437 9.25 -4.00 10.87
CA SER A 437 8.08 -3.21 10.47
C SER A 437 8.25 -2.71 9.03
N VAL A 438 7.35 -3.13 8.17
CA VAL A 438 7.25 -2.68 6.78
C VAL A 438 6.18 -1.59 6.67
N HIS A 439 5.06 -1.77 7.37
CA HIS A 439 3.91 -0.88 7.32
C HIS A 439 3.72 -0.08 8.62
N SER A 440 3.09 1.08 8.52
CA SER A 440 2.85 1.95 9.68
C SER A 440 1.92 1.32 10.74
N TYR A 441 1.11 0.35 10.35
CA TYR A 441 0.20 -0.39 11.24
C TYR A 441 0.81 -1.64 11.88
N ASP A 442 2.03 -2.01 11.52
CA ASP A 442 2.72 -3.15 12.14
C ASP A 442 2.97 -2.87 13.63
N LYS A 443 2.37 -3.70 14.47
CA LYS A 443 2.56 -3.64 15.92
C LYS A 443 3.54 -4.71 16.37
N GLY A 444 4.36 -4.37 17.36
CA GLY A 444 5.29 -5.33 17.95
C GLY A 444 6.48 -5.69 17.06
N LYS A 445 6.70 -4.99 15.94
CA LYS A 445 7.85 -5.20 15.05
C LYS A 445 8.93 -4.11 15.24
N LEU A 446 10.16 -4.40 14.79
CA LEU A 446 11.31 -3.49 14.83
C LEU A 446 11.10 -2.31 13.88
N LYS A 447 11.18 -1.10 14.40
CA LYS A 447 11.10 0.13 13.60
C LYS A 447 12.39 0.36 12.82
N THR A 448 12.28 0.63 11.52
CA THR A 448 13.42 0.67 10.59
C THR A 448 14.18 1.99 10.57
N ALA A 449 13.52 3.12 10.80
CA ALA A 449 14.13 4.45 10.57
C ALA A 449 15.48 4.65 11.25
N SER A 450 15.59 4.26 12.52
CA SER A 450 16.85 4.39 13.26
C SER A 450 17.89 3.33 12.89
N ILE A 451 17.45 2.12 12.49
CA ILE A 451 18.34 1.07 11.98
C ILE A 451 18.97 1.54 10.66
N VAL A 452 18.17 2.12 9.77
CA VAL A 452 18.66 2.71 8.51
C VAL A 452 19.65 3.83 8.79
N SER A 453 19.25 4.85 9.57
CA SER A 453 20.04 6.07 9.73
C SER A 453 21.35 5.86 10.51
N TYR A 454 21.33 5.05 11.56
CA TYR A 454 22.43 4.94 12.50
C TYR A 454 23.20 3.63 12.41
N GLY A 455 22.56 2.55 11.98
CA GLY A 455 23.19 1.25 11.83
C GLY A 455 23.69 0.99 10.41
N LEU A 456 22.78 1.03 9.44
CA LEU A 456 23.07 0.59 8.07
C LEU A 456 23.79 1.64 7.21
N ILE A 457 23.32 2.90 7.16
CA ILE A 457 23.97 3.93 6.31
C ILE A 457 25.48 3.99 6.55
N PRO A 458 25.99 4.08 7.80
CA PRO A 458 27.42 4.09 8.02
C PRO A 458 28.14 2.82 7.56
N LEU A 459 27.46 1.67 7.61
CA LEU A 459 28.03 0.36 7.27
C LEU A 459 28.07 0.12 5.74
N VAL A 460 27.09 0.65 4.98
CA VAL A 460 26.96 0.35 3.54
C VAL A 460 27.34 1.52 2.63
N LYS A 461 27.84 2.60 3.18
CA LYS A 461 28.17 3.81 2.45
C LYS A 461 29.25 3.56 1.40
N TYR A 462 29.01 3.97 0.16
CA TYR A 462 29.88 3.77 -1.00
C TYR A 462 30.44 5.09 -1.57
N ASP A 463 29.85 6.23 -1.20
CA ASP A 463 30.15 7.56 -1.75
C ASP A 463 31.30 8.29 -1.03
N ASP A 464 31.92 7.65 -0.06
CA ASP A 464 33.05 8.20 0.70
C ASP A 464 34.21 7.21 0.71
N SER A 465 35.12 7.37 -0.23
CA SER A 465 36.33 6.54 -0.38
C SER A 465 37.27 6.62 0.84
N SER A 466 37.12 7.62 1.69
CA SER A 466 37.91 7.78 2.93
C SER A 466 37.45 6.84 4.05
N LYS A 467 36.27 6.22 3.96
CA LYS A 467 35.75 5.35 5.02
C LYS A 467 36.27 3.93 4.92
N SER A 468 37.14 3.62 5.87
CA SER A 468 37.76 2.29 6.00
C SER A 468 36.86 1.24 6.67
N ASP A 469 35.66 1.60 7.14
CA ASP A 469 34.78 0.76 7.96
C ASP A 469 33.45 0.37 7.30
N SER A 470 33.34 0.47 5.98
CA SER A 470 32.13 0.10 5.22
C SER A 470 32.27 -1.24 4.49
N LEU A 471 31.13 -1.93 4.31
CA LEU A 471 31.07 -3.16 3.51
C LEU A 471 31.46 -2.95 2.04
N TYR A 472 31.29 -1.75 1.51
CA TYR A 472 31.72 -1.42 0.15
C TYR A 472 33.21 -1.63 -0.07
N ARG A 473 34.04 -1.39 0.96
CA ARG A 473 35.47 -1.69 0.89
C ARG A 473 35.75 -3.16 0.59
N LEU A 474 34.98 -4.05 1.20
CA LEU A 474 35.16 -5.50 1.10
C LEU A 474 34.46 -6.14 -0.11
N TRP A 475 33.59 -5.39 -0.78
CA TRP A 475 32.84 -5.91 -1.92
C TRP A 475 33.77 -6.21 -3.10
N PRO A 476 33.87 -7.49 -3.55
CA PRO A 476 34.88 -7.88 -4.53
C PRO A 476 34.49 -7.62 -5.98
N ASN A 477 33.36 -6.91 -6.23
CA ASN A 477 32.85 -6.68 -7.57
C ASN A 477 33.78 -5.74 -8.34
N PRO A 478 34.25 -6.12 -9.58
CA PRO A 478 35.15 -5.30 -10.38
C PRO A 478 34.51 -3.97 -10.83
N ASP A 479 33.20 -3.96 -11.00
CA ASP A 479 32.42 -2.79 -11.45
C ASP A 479 31.91 -1.90 -10.31
N LYS A 480 32.33 -2.15 -9.06
CA LYS A 480 31.84 -1.44 -7.89
C LYS A 480 31.90 0.09 -8.00
N ASN A 481 32.90 0.63 -8.69
CA ASN A 481 33.06 2.07 -8.88
C ASN A 481 31.96 2.70 -9.74
N LYS A 482 31.20 1.90 -10.50
CA LYS A 482 30.03 2.36 -11.27
C LYS A 482 28.82 2.61 -10.36
N LEU A 483 28.81 2.04 -9.14
CA LEU A 483 27.75 2.26 -8.17
C LEU A 483 27.91 3.65 -7.54
N ASN A 484 27.12 4.60 -8.02
CA ASN A 484 27.05 5.99 -7.54
C ASN A 484 25.61 6.49 -7.59
N LYS A 485 25.37 7.75 -7.20
CA LYS A 485 24.02 8.33 -7.14
C LYS A 485 23.34 8.46 -8.51
N ASP A 486 24.13 8.57 -9.56
CA ASP A 486 23.68 8.73 -10.94
C ASP A 486 23.69 7.39 -11.69
N CYS A 487 23.96 6.30 -10.99
CA CYS A 487 23.92 4.95 -11.54
C CYS A 487 22.49 4.60 -11.98
N GLU A 488 22.35 3.87 -13.09
CA GLU A 488 21.07 3.35 -13.58
C GLU A 488 21.07 1.79 -13.62
N ASP A 489 22.14 1.16 -13.20
CA ASP A 489 22.30 -0.30 -13.21
C ASP A 489 21.70 -0.91 -11.93
N PHE A 490 20.45 -1.35 -12.02
CA PHE A 490 19.74 -2.00 -10.93
C PHE A 490 20.28 -3.39 -10.58
N GLU A 491 20.91 -4.12 -11.53
CA GLU A 491 21.54 -5.41 -11.24
C GLU A 491 22.82 -5.21 -10.42
N LEU A 492 23.61 -4.19 -10.73
CA LEU A 492 24.79 -3.85 -9.93
C LEU A 492 24.39 -3.46 -8.50
N LYS A 493 23.33 -2.66 -8.34
CA LYS A 493 22.76 -2.35 -7.02
C LYS A 493 22.33 -3.60 -6.28
N LYS A 494 21.60 -4.50 -6.95
CA LYS A 494 21.12 -5.76 -6.37
C LYS A 494 22.26 -6.63 -5.88
N LEU A 495 23.33 -6.79 -6.66
CA LEU A 495 24.53 -7.53 -6.26
C LEU A 495 25.16 -6.95 -4.99
N TYR A 496 25.20 -5.62 -4.85
CA TYR A 496 25.71 -4.99 -3.64
C TYR A 496 24.79 -5.19 -2.44
N VAL A 497 23.48 -5.07 -2.63
CA VAL A 497 22.47 -5.34 -1.59
C VAL A 497 22.55 -6.78 -1.10
N ASP A 498 22.68 -7.74 -2.02
CA ASP A 498 22.82 -9.17 -1.71
C ASP A 498 24.06 -9.46 -0.90
N PHE A 499 25.20 -8.92 -1.31
CA PHE A 499 26.46 -9.02 -0.57
C PHE A 499 26.32 -8.44 0.85
N CYS A 500 25.76 -7.24 1.00
CA CYS A 500 25.58 -6.62 2.30
C CYS A 500 24.65 -7.44 3.21
N ALA A 501 23.53 -7.91 2.66
CA ALA A 501 22.56 -8.71 3.41
C ALA A 501 23.18 -10.04 3.89
N GLU A 502 23.99 -10.70 3.05
CA GLU A 502 24.73 -11.92 3.42
C GLU A 502 25.66 -11.67 4.60
N LYS A 503 26.52 -10.65 4.51
CA LYS A 503 27.50 -10.33 5.58
C LYS A 503 26.83 -9.92 6.90
N ILE A 504 25.68 -9.26 6.84
CA ILE A 504 24.89 -8.95 8.04
C ILE A 504 24.21 -10.21 8.59
N ARG A 505 23.75 -11.12 7.73
CA ARG A 505 23.16 -12.38 8.18
C ARG A 505 24.15 -13.26 8.95
N ASP A 506 25.43 -13.27 8.62
CA ASP A 506 26.44 -14.08 9.29
C ASP A 506 26.44 -13.83 10.81
N ILE A 507 26.51 -12.59 11.26
CA ILE A 507 26.47 -12.25 12.69
C ILE A 507 25.09 -12.51 13.30
N LEU A 508 23.99 -12.26 12.56
CA LEU A 508 22.64 -12.49 13.06
C LEU A 508 22.32 -13.98 13.24
N ILE A 509 22.82 -14.85 12.38
CA ILE A 509 22.71 -16.31 12.51
C ILE A 509 23.43 -16.79 13.77
N ALA A 510 24.67 -16.30 13.99
CA ALA A 510 25.42 -16.60 15.21
C ALA A 510 24.64 -16.19 16.47
N LEU A 511 24.09 -14.98 16.48
CA LEU A 511 23.31 -14.46 17.61
C LEU A 511 22.02 -15.27 17.84
N LYS A 512 21.31 -15.66 16.80
CA LYS A 512 20.09 -16.46 16.92
C LYS A 512 20.37 -17.84 17.54
N ARG A 513 21.56 -18.40 17.31
CA ARG A 513 22.01 -19.67 17.94
C ARG A 513 22.37 -19.52 19.41
N ILE A 514 22.81 -18.32 19.82
CA ILE A 514 23.23 -18.03 21.21
C ILE A 514 22.02 -17.68 22.07
N VAL A 515 21.08 -16.94 21.52
CA VAL A 515 19.87 -16.46 22.24
C VAL A 515 18.81 -17.57 22.30
N PRO A 516 18.22 -17.86 23.45
CA PRO A 516 17.09 -18.78 23.55
C PRO A 516 15.96 -18.38 22.59
N ASN A 517 15.30 -19.37 21.96
CA ASN A 517 14.28 -19.12 20.95
C ASN A 517 13.13 -18.22 21.46
N GLU A 518 12.70 -18.43 22.70
CA GLU A 518 11.66 -17.62 23.37
C GLU A 518 12.08 -16.15 23.59
N SER A 519 13.38 -15.89 23.64
CA SER A 519 13.95 -14.55 23.80
C SER A 519 14.26 -13.87 22.45
N TRP A 520 14.25 -14.62 21.33
CA TRP A 520 14.50 -14.07 19.99
C TRP A 520 13.23 -13.42 19.42
N GLN A 521 12.77 -12.37 20.07
CA GLN A 521 11.61 -11.58 19.70
C GLN A 521 11.86 -10.11 20.00
N VAL A 522 11.02 -9.24 19.44
CA VAL A 522 11.13 -7.80 19.67
C VAL A 522 10.95 -7.48 21.16
N TYR A 523 11.82 -6.68 21.71
CA TYR A 523 11.81 -6.33 23.13
C TYR A 523 10.54 -5.56 23.51
N ASP A 524 9.77 -6.12 24.43
CA ASP A 524 8.62 -5.46 25.06
C ASP A 524 9.03 -4.90 26.43
N PRO A 525 9.14 -3.56 26.59
CA PRO A 525 9.52 -2.94 27.85
C PRO A 525 8.49 -3.16 28.98
N LYS A 526 7.24 -3.46 28.67
CA LYS A 526 6.19 -3.73 29.68
C LYS A 526 6.35 -5.10 30.29
N GLN A 527 6.66 -6.09 29.49
CA GLN A 527 6.82 -7.49 29.92
C GLN A 527 8.29 -7.81 30.22
N LYS A 528 9.23 -6.94 29.85
CA LYS A 528 10.69 -7.16 29.91
C LYS A 528 11.15 -8.42 29.17
N GLN A 529 10.39 -8.82 28.15
CA GLN A 529 10.64 -9.99 27.31
C GLN A 529 11.26 -9.59 25.98
N GLY A 530 11.97 -10.55 25.35
CA GLY A 530 12.65 -10.32 24.08
C GLY A 530 14.04 -9.66 24.24
N CYS A 531 14.85 -9.77 23.18
CA CYS A 531 16.17 -9.14 23.12
C CYS A 531 16.32 -8.18 21.93
N LEU A 532 15.48 -8.34 20.90
CA LEU A 532 15.61 -7.56 19.68
C LEU A 532 15.11 -6.14 19.87
N SER A 533 16.02 -5.22 19.92
CA SER A 533 15.74 -3.77 19.94
C SER A 533 16.56 -3.06 18.87
N VAL A 534 16.19 -1.82 18.55
CA VAL A 534 16.98 -0.99 17.63
C VAL A 534 18.41 -0.82 18.12
N THR A 535 18.60 -0.69 19.43
CA THR A 535 19.94 -0.57 20.07
C THR A 535 20.75 -1.85 19.87
N PHE A 536 20.12 -3.01 20.09
CA PHE A 536 20.74 -4.31 19.88
C PHE A 536 21.21 -4.49 18.42
N ILE A 537 20.32 -4.26 17.46
CA ILE A 537 20.67 -4.38 16.04
C ILE A 537 21.79 -3.40 15.66
N ASN A 538 21.66 -2.12 15.98
CA ASN A 538 22.67 -1.12 15.65
C ASN A 538 24.01 -1.39 16.32
N GLY A 539 24.01 -1.95 17.54
CA GLY A 539 25.22 -2.34 18.24
C GLY A 539 25.99 -3.43 17.50
N PHE A 540 25.31 -4.48 17.01
CA PHE A 540 25.96 -5.54 16.24
C PHE A 540 26.35 -5.10 14.83
N LEU A 541 25.60 -4.20 14.19
CA LEU A 541 26.05 -3.55 12.95
C LEU A 541 27.34 -2.72 13.20
N ASN A 542 27.48 -2.10 14.36
CA ASN A 542 28.73 -1.42 14.72
C ASN A 542 29.90 -2.39 15.01
N VAL A 543 29.63 -3.58 15.51
CA VAL A 543 30.67 -4.63 15.65
C VAL A 543 31.28 -4.96 14.27
N ILE A 544 30.43 -5.13 13.25
CA ILE A 544 30.89 -5.36 11.86
C ILE A 544 31.79 -4.22 11.40
N ARG A 545 31.39 -2.96 11.64
CA ARG A 545 32.20 -1.78 11.28
C ARG A 545 33.55 -1.75 11.98
N CYS A 546 33.58 -2.02 13.30
CA CYS A 546 34.82 -2.10 14.06
C CYS A 546 35.75 -3.17 13.47
N GLN A 547 35.22 -4.31 13.12
CA GLN A 547 36.01 -5.40 12.52
C GLN A 547 36.56 -5.02 11.16
N ILE A 548 35.74 -4.47 10.26
CA ILE A 548 36.20 -3.99 8.94
C ILE A 548 37.34 -2.97 9.10
N LYS A 549 37.19 -2.06 10.04
CA LYS A 549 38.17 -1.00 10.30
C LYS A 549 39.50 -1.59 10.78
N ASP A 550 39.47 -2.55 11.69
CA ASP A 550 40.64 -3.10 12.37
C ASP A 550 41.37 -4.14 11.50
N THR A 551 40.64 -5.10 10.95
CA THR A 551 41.22 -6.26 10.24
C THR A 551 41.08 -6.21 8.72
N GLY A 552 40.12 -5.45 8.18
CA GLY A 552 39.77 -5.46 6.76
C GLY A 552 39.11 -6.76 6.29
N THR A 553 38.65 -7.61 7.21
CA THR A 553 37.99 -8.90 6.94
C THR A 553 36.76 -9.07 7.82
N LEU A 554 35.92 -10.05 7.49
CA LEU A 554 34.76 -10.42 8.32
C LEU A 554 34.82 -11.92 8.64
N LEU A 555 34.24 -12.27 9.76
CA LEU A 555 34.07 -13.65 10.20
C LEU A 555 32.86 -14.29 9.53
N SER A 556 32.91 -15.61 9.36
CA SER A 556 31.74 -16.43 9.01
C SER A 556 30.76 -16.53 10.19
N SER A 557 29.55 -16.99 9.94
CA SER A 557 28.54 -17.21 10.99
C SER A 557 29.02 -18.17 12.08
N GLU A 558 29.80 -19.20 11.74
CA GLU A 558 30.37 -20.13 12.71
C GLU A 558 31.46 -19.48 13.56
N GLU A 559 32.36 -18.71 12.96
CA GLU A 559 33.41 -17.98 13.70
C GLU A 559 32.81 -16.94 14.62
N TYR A 560 31.78 -16.18 14.19
CA TYR A 560 31.03 -15.28 15.07
C TYR A 560 30.40 -16.03 16.23
N TYR A 561 29.82 -17.20 15.98
CA TYR A 561 29.24 -18.03 17.05
C TYR A 561 30.29 -18.42 18.08
N GLN A 562 31.44 -18.94 17.67
CA GLN A 562 32.51 -19.34 18.59
C GLN A 562 33.05 -18.18 19.43
N LYS A 563 33.14 -16.99 18.83
CA LYS A 563 33.59 -15.76 19.52
C LYS A 563 32.55 -15.22 20.49
N LEU A 564 31.27 -15.28 20.16
CA LEU A 564 30.19 -14.63 20.88
C LEU A 564 29.40 -15.56 21.83
N LYS A 565 29.64 -16.89 21.86
CA LYS A 565 28.86 -17.88 22.60
C LYS A 565 28.71 -17.57 24.10
N ASP A 566 29.70 -16.90 24.69
CA ASP A 566 29.72 -16.56 26.11
C ASP A 566 29.20 -15.12 26.41
N ILE A 567 28.64 -14.44 25.40
CA ILE A 567 28.13 -13.07 25.55
C ILE A 567 26.90 -13.04 26.47
N LYS A 568 26.89 -12.14 27.41
CA LYS A 568 25.76 -11.97 28.36
C LYS A 568 24.71 -11.04 27.76
N ILE A 569 23.75 -11.62 27.02
CA ILE A 569 22.70 -10.87 26.31
C ILE A 569 21.91 -9.92 27.23
N ASP A 570 21.62 -10.33 28.46
CA ASP A 570 20.86 -9.49 29.40
C ASP A 570 21.56 -8.18 29.76
N LYS A 571 22.89 -8.17 29.82
CA LYS A 571 23.66 -6.94 30.02
C LYS A 571 23.57 -5.96 28.85
N LEU A 572 23.22 -6.44 27.66
CA LEU A 572 23.06 -5.58 26.48
C LEU A 572 21.78 -4.72 26.56
N LYS A 573 20.81 -5.14 27.37
CA LYS A 573 19.55 -4.40 27.60
C LYS A 573 19.75 -3.10 28.38
N ASP A 574 20.87 -2.96 29.08
CA ASP A 574 21.20 -1.78 29.90
C ASP A 574 21.65 -0.58 29.05
N TYR A 575 22.02 -0.80 27.79
CA TYR A 575 22.43 0.28 26.90
C TYR A 575 21.22 1.08 26.40
N LYS A 576 21.30 2.42 26.56
CA LYS A 576 20.31 3.35 26.01
C LYS A 576 20.40 3.41 24.48
N SER A 577 19.35 3.87 23.81
CA SER A 577 19.28 3.94 22.35
C SER A 577 20.43 4.73 21.70
N SER A 578 20.93 5.77 22.36
CA SER A 578 22.09 6.56 21.89
C SER A 578 23.45 5.89 22.13
N GLN A 579 23.50 4.77 22.87
CA GLN A 579 24.74 4.10 23.27
C GLN A 579 25.10 2.88 22.42
N TYR A 580 24.41 2.64 21.31
CA TYR A 580 24.65 1.48 20.45
C TYR A 580 26.11 1.40 19.95
N ASN A 581 26.77 2.54 19.65
CA ASN A 581 28.20 2.57 19.30
C ASN A 581 29.08 2.10 20.46
N LYS A 582 28.80 2.57 21.68
CA LYS A 582 29.53 2.12 22.87
C LYS A 582 29.36 0.63 23.08
N MET A 583 28.13 0.13 22.97
CA MET A 583 27.82 -1.29 23.03
C MET A 583 28.62 -2.10 22.00
N GLY A 584 28.58 -1.71 20.73
CA GLY A 584 29.30 -2.40 19.67
C GLY A 584 30.82 -2.38 19.87
N ASN A 585 31.38 -1.24 20.27
CA ASN A 585 32.82 -1.13 20.57
C ASN A 585 33.24 -2.05 21.72
N THR A 586 32.44 -2.10 22.81
CA THR A 586 32.71 -2.99 23.96
C THR A 586 32.67 -4.47 23.52
N ILE A 587 31.61 -4.86 22.79
CA ILE A 587 31.46 -6.25 22.27
C ILE A 587 32.67 -6.61 21.38
N TYR A 588 33.03 -5.70 20.46
CA TYR A 588 34.16 -5.94 19.57
C TYR A 588 35.47 -6.14 20.36
N ALA A 589 35.78 -5.26 21.32
CA ALA A 589 37.01 -5.32 22.12
C ALA A 589 37.06 -6.57 23.01
N GLU A 590 35.95 -6.97 23.62
CA GLU A 590 35.90 -8.07 24.57
C GLU A 590 35.85 -9.45 23.94
N TYR A 591 35.14 -9.59 22.81
CA TYR A 591 34.79 -10.89 22.25
C TYR A 591 35.38 -11.15 20.86
N ILE A 592 35.51 -10.11 20.00
CA ILE A 592 35.91 -10.31 18.59
C ILE A 592 37.42 -10.08 18.41
N LYS A 593 37.93 -8.99 18.96
CA LYS A 593 39.35 -8.64 18.80
C LYS A 593 40.25 -9.71 19.38
N CYS A 594 41.22 -10.17 18.58
CA CYS A 594 42.19 -11.15 19.05
C CYS A 594 43.06 -10.55 20.16
N LYS A 595 43.13 -11.20 21.34
CA LYS A 595 43.98 -10.75 22.44
C LYS A 595 45.46 -11.05 22.22
N ASP A 596 45.76 -11.89 21.21
CA ASP A 596 47.12 -12.41 20.97
C ASP A 596 47.86 -11.69 19.82
N CYS A 597 47.33 -10.57 19.32
CA CYS A 597 47.96 -9.77 18.26
C CYS A 597 48.46 -8.41 18.76
N ILE A 598 49.13 -8.41 19.92
CA ILE A 598 49.89 -7.24 20.41
C ILE A 598 51.37 -7.64 20.46
#